data_ff4ba52d95076acec8a7c264d3bcba22
#
_entry.id   ff4ba52d95076acec8a7c264d3bcba22
#
_cell.length_a   1.000
_cell.length_b   1.000
_cell.length_c   1.000
_cell.angle_alpha   90.00
_cell.angle_beta   90.00
_cell.angle_gamma   90.00
#
_symmetry.space_group_name_H-M   'P 1'
#
loop_
_entity.id
_entity.type
_entity.pdbx_description
1 polymer ?
#
loop_
_entity_poly.entity_id
_entity_poly.type
_entity_poly.pdbx_seq_one_letter_code
_entity_poly.pdbx_strand_id
1 'polypeptide(L)'
;MSNINKDALYDKVYGCWIGKSIGGTLGTPFEGRRELLDVTDFQTQSGRPLPNDDLDLQLIWLKALEDYGPLGVNEHVLGEYWINYIPPHWNEYGIGKSNMKTGLLPPLSGDFENGWKHSNGAWIRSEIWACCTPGCPEAATKYAWYDACVDHGTGEGTYAELFTASLESAAFVESDRDKLIQIGLSYIPGECRVAKSVQIALDGYKNGLDWKETRRRVLEDSADLGWFQAPANVAFVIIGWLYGEGDFKKSLLTAVSCGDDTDCTGATLGSILGIIYGAKALPADWKKHVGDEIITIAIDRGSWWNIPASCTDLTNRVMNMTPQVLASHNSGIGIGSGDTEPVNADNLAASHKYLNWLAEMNNSIQYDFIHSAVNIFYPEGVNISAGQEMPISITVYNKLPDPRHLEITYMLPDGFELIEGRKHLNLLHDTGVTSGKYEFTVRVRAGASVQAHNRGVMQMVAQGRPTVILAPILFLG
;
A
#
# COMPACT_ATOMS: atom_id res chain seq x y z
N MET A 1 -26.26 3.97 -7.13
CA MET A 1 -25.25 2.93 -6.86
C MET A 1 -24.95 2.25 -8.17
N SER A 2 -23.70 2.28 -8.61
CA SER A 2 -23.29 1.48 -9.78
C SER A 2 -23.21 0.01 -9.39
N ASN A 3 -23.67 -0.89 -10.27
CA ASN A 3 -23.66 -2.32 -10.02
C ASN A 3 -22.45 -2.98 -10.67
N ILE A 4 -21.78 -3.88 -9.94
CA ILE A 4 -20.80 -4.81 -10.51
C ILE A 4 -21.42 -6.20 -10.51
N ASN A 5 -21.40 -6.87 -11.66
CA ASN A 5 -21.89 -8.25 -11.76
C ASN A 5 -21.04 -9.19 -10.92
N LYS A 6 -21.70 -9.97 -10.04
CA LYS A 6 -21.02 -10.84 -9.08
C LYS A 6 -20.13 -11.92 -9.75
N ASP A 7 -20.63 -12.53 -10.81
CA ASP A 7 -19.90 -13.63 -11.50
C ASP A 7 -18.72 -13.08 -12.30
N ALA A 8 -18.87 -11.90 -12.91
CA ALA A 8 -17.79 -11.20 -13.57
C ALA A 8 -16.72 -10.75 -12.57
N LEU A 9 -17.12 -10.24 -11.39
CA LEU A 9 -16.20 -9.87 -10.32
C LEU A 9 -15.42 -11.10 -9.83
N TYR A 10 -16.11 -12.21 -9.59
CA TYR A 10 -15.46 -13.46 -9.19
C TYR A 10 -14.41 -13.92 -10.21
N ASP A 11 -14.76 -13.88 -11.50
CA ASP A 11 -13.85 -14.29 -12.58
C ASP A 11 -12.61 -13.39 -12.65
N LYS A 12 -12.77 -12.08 -12.43
CA LYS A 12 -11.68 -11.09 -12.38
C LYS A 12 -10.79 -11.25 -11.15
N VAL A 13 -11.39 -11.43 -9.96
CA VAL A 13 -10.62 -11.66 -8.71
C VAL A 13 -9.83 -12.96 -8.81
N TYR A 14 -10.45 -14.03 -9.28
CA TYR A 14 -9.75 -15.29 -9.52
C TYR A 14 -8.67 -15.14 -10.59
N GLY A 15 -8.95 -14.35 -11.65
CA GLY A 15 -8.00 -14.01 -12.71
C GLY A 15 -6.78 -13.26 -12.18
N CYS A 16 -6.95 -12.37 -11.22
CA CYS A 16 -5.88 -11.68 -10.51
C CYS A 16 -4.90 -12.69 -9.89
N TRP A 17 -5.39 -13.58 -9.04
CA TRP A 17 -4.55 -14.54 -8.32
C TRP A 17 -3.86 -15.55 -9.23
N ILE A 18 -4.57 -16.07 -10.22
CA ILE A 18 -3.99 -16.97 -11.21
C ILE A 18 -2.96 -16.25 -12.09
N GLY A 19 -3.25 -15.03 -12.51
CA GLY A 19 -2.31 -14.19 -13.25
C GLY A 19 -1.03 -13.92 -12.46
N LYS A 20 -1.17 -13.61 -11.17
CA LYS A 20 -0.06 -13.45 -10.23
C LYS A 20 0.79 -14.71 -10.12
N SER A 21 0.17 -15.85 -9.88
CA SER A 21 0.86 -17.13 -9.79
C SER A 21 1.59 -17.49 -11.09
N ILE A 22 0.99 -17.18 -12.25
CA ILE A 22 1.63 -17.38 -13.56
C ILE A 22 2.88 -16.51 -13.68
N GLY A 23 2.75 -15.19 -13.43
CA GLY A 23 3.84 -14.24 -13.61
C GLY A 23 4.98 -14.49 -12.63
N GLY A 24 4.68 -14.70 -11.34
CA GLY A 24 5.67 -15.02 -10.32
C GLY A 24 6.42 -16.33 -10.64
N THR A 25 5.70 -17.42 -10.99
CA THR A 25 6.34 -18.69 -11.37
C THR A 25 7.19 -18.57 -12.63
N LEU A 26 6.80 -17.72 -13.58
CA LEU A 26 7.59 -17.45 -14.78
C LEU A 26 8.87 -16.69 -14.46
N GLY A 27 8.78 -15.69 -13.57
CA GLY A 27 9.86 -14.77 -13.25
C GLY A 27 10.90 -15.32 -12.27
N THR A 28 10.48 -16.03 -11.20
CA THR A 28 11.35 -16.50 -10.10
C THR A 28 12.67 -17.14 -10.56
N PRO A 29 12.76 -17.98 -11.63
CA PRO A 29 14.06 -18.54 -12.05
C PRO A 29 15.08 -17.51 -12.54
N PHE A 30 14.67 -16.29 -12.78
CA PHE A 30 15.49 -15.21 -13.33
C PHE A 30 15.70 -14.05 -12.33
N GLU A 31 15.11 -14.11 -11.16
CA GLU A 31 15.20 -13.08 -10.13
C GLU A 31 16.66 -12.72 -9.81
N GLY A 32 16.93 -11.42 -9.67
CA GLY A 32 18.27 -10.90 -9.42
C GLY A 32 19.18 -10.80 -10.64
N ARG A 33 18.74 -11.25 -11.81
CA ARG A 33 19.50 -11.13 -13.06
C ARG A 33 19.23 -9.77 -13.69
N ARG A 34 20.22 -8.87 -13.63
CA ARG A 34 20.09 -7.46 -14.07
C ARG A 34 20.28 -7.23 -15.56
N GLU A 35 20.76 -8.22 -16.27
CA GLU A 35 20.96 -8.15 -17.71
C GLU A 35 19.63 -8.23 -18.47
N LEU A 36 19.68 -7.88 -19.74
CA LEU A 36 18.59 -8.14 -20.66
C LEU A 36 18.46 -9.65 -20.86
N LEU A 37 17.26 -10.19 -20.64
CA LEU A 37 16.98 -11.61 -20.78
C LEU A 37 16.26 -11.92 -22.10
N ASP A 38 16.22 -13.20 -22.44
CA ASP A 38 15.45 -13.76 -23.57
C ASP A 38 14.56 -14.90 -23.03
N VAL A 39 13.52 -14.50 -22.31
CA VAL A 39 12.59 -15.45 -21.69
C VAL A 39 11.52 -15.83 -22.72
N THR A 40 11.37 -17.11 -22.95
CA THR A 40 10.45 -17.64 -23.97
C THR A 40 9.34 -18.52 -23.41
N ASP A 41 9.54 -19.12 -22.25
CA ASP A 41 8.54 -19.94 -21.55
C ASP A 41 9.02 -20.21 -20.10
N PHE A 42 8.21 -20.93 -19.33
CA PHE A 42 8.56 -21.41 -17.98
C PHE A 42 9.81 -22.30 -17.98
N GLN A 43 10.65 -22.10 -16.96
CA GLN A 43 11.78 -22.99 -16.63
C GLN A 43 11.48 -23.88 -15.42
N THR A 44 10.22 -24.00 -15.02
CA THR A 44 9.75 -24.71 -13.85
C THR A 44 8.95 -25.95 -14.23
N GLN A 45 8.77 -26.85 -13.27
CA GLN A 45 7.96 -28.03 -13.47
C GLN A 45 6.46 -27.69 -13.53
N SER A 46 5.76 -28.17 -14.53
CA SER A 46 4.31 -27.96 -14.72
C SER A 46 3.47 -28.64 -13.64
N GLY A 47 2.35 -28.03 -13.29
CA GLY A 47 1.32 -28.54 -12.39
C GLY A 47 1.37 -27.95 -10.98
N ARG A 48 2.32 -27.06 -10.69
CA ARG A 48 2.48 -26.43 -9.39
C ARG A 48 3.17 -25.06 -9.51
N PRO A 49 2.70 -24.01 -8.79
CA PRO A 49 3.39 -22.72 -8.77
C PRO A 49 4.65 -22.82 -7.90
N LEU A 50 5.58 -21.87 -8.07
CA LEU A 50 6.65 -21.68 -7.11
C LEU A 50 6.13 -20.91 -5.88
N PRO A 51 6.74 -21.11 -4.69
CA PRO A 51 6.49 -20.24 -3.55
C PRO A 51 6.87 -18.80 -3.92
N ASN A 52 6.03 -17.83 -3.52
CA ASN A 52 6.28 -16.44 -3.83
C ASN A 52 5.71 -15.56 -2.71
N ASP A 53 6.55 -14.68 -2.14
CA ASP A 53 6.16 -13.72 -1.11
C ASP A 53 5.22 -12.63 -1.63
N ASP A 54 5.22 -12.33 -2.92
CA ASP A 54 4.26 -11.44 -3.58
C ASP A 54 2.81 -11.79 -3.27
N LEU A 55 2.49 -13.07 -3.10
CA LEU A 55 1.15 -13.52 -2.74
C LEU A 55 1.01 -13.72 -1.22
N ASP A 56 2.06 -14.18 -0.55
CA ASP A 56 2.03 -14.55 0.87
C ASP A 56 1.56 -13.40 1.77
N LEU A 57 2.14 -12.22 1.59
CA LEU A 57 1.87 -11.05 2.44
C LEU A 57 0.40 -10.63 2.36
N GLN A 58 -0.20 -10.78 1.20
CA GLN A 58 -1.61 -10.45 0.97
C GLN A 58 -2.56 -11.35 1.77
N LEU A 59 -2.16 -12.57 2.08
CA LEU A 59 -2.94 -13.47 2.94
C LEU A 59 -2.99 -12.94 4.37
N ILE A 60 -1.90 -12.30 4.84
CA ILE A 60 -1.84 -11.65 6.15
C ILE A 60 -2.74 -10.42 6.19
N TRP A 61 -2.79 -9.65 5.10
CA TRP A 61 -3.68 -8.48 4.98
C TRP A 61 -5.16 -8.87 4.95
N LEU A 62 -5.50 -9.95 4.26
CA LEU A 62 -6.85 -10.52 4.32
C LEU A 62 -7.21 -10.92 5.76
N LYS A 63 -6.28 -11.57 6.47
CA LYS A 63 -6.48 -11.90 7.88
C LYS A 63 -6.75 -10.65 8.73
N ALA A 64 -5.98 -9.58 8.54
CA ALA A 64 -6.20 -8.33 9.27
C ALA A 64 -7.60 -7.74 8.99
N LEU A 65 -8.04 -7.77 7.73
CA LEU A 65 -9.41 -7.34 7.36
C LEU A 65 -10.49 -8.22 8.01
N GLU A 66 -10.28 -9.53 8.07
CA GLU A 66 -11.23 -10.48 8.69
C GLU A 66 -11.29 -10.30 10.22
N ASP A 67 -10.16 -10.04 10.87
CA ASP A 67 -10.08 -9.91 12.32
C ASP A 67 -10.61 -8.55 12.82
N TYR A 68 -10.32 -7.45 12.12
CA TYR A 68 -10.61 -6.09 12.56
C TYR A 68 -11.73 -5.40 11.78
N GLY A 69 -12.12 -5.96 10.65
CA GLY A 69 -13.07 -5.33 9.72
C GLY A 69 -12.48 -4.13 8.98
N PRO A 70 -13.20 -3.64 7.96
CA PRO A 70 -12.69 -2.61 7.04
C PRO A 70 -12.25 -1.30 7.70
N LEU A 71 -12.95 -0.86 8.75
CA LEU A 71 -12.65 0.40 9.46
C LEU A 71 -11.63 0.23 10.58
N GLY A 72 -11.28 -1.01 10.92
CA GLY A 72 -10.31 -1.29 11.97
C GLY A 72 -8.88 -1.48 11.47
N VAL A 73 -8.69 -1.67 10.16
CA VAL A 73 -7.36 -1.82 9.57
C VAL A 73 -6.72 -0.46 9.32
N ASN A 74 -5.52 -0.27 9.86
CA ASN A 74 -4.68 0.90 9.69
C ASN A 74 -3.20 0.49 9.78
N GLU A 75 -2.27 1.44 9.61
CA GLU A 75 -0.84 1.21 9.63
C GLU A 75 -0.32 0.58 10.93
N HIS A 76 -0.94 0.88 12.07
CA HIS A 76 -0.53 0.29 13.36
C HIS A 76 -0.95 -1.17 13.47
N VAL A 77 -2.15 -1.51 13.02
CA VAL A 77 -2.63 -2.90 12.96
C VAL A 77 -1.76 -3.71 12.01
N LEU A 78 -1.49 -3.18 10.81
CA LEU A 78 -0.64 -3.86 9.84
C LEU A 78 0.80 -4.01 10.35
N GLY A 79 1.34 -3.02 11.06
CA GLY A 79 2.64 -3.11 11.73
C GLY A 79 2.71 -4.25 12.74
N GLU A 80 1.66 -4.45 13.55
CA GLU A 80 1.57 -5.60 14.47
C GLU A 80 1.51 -6.92 13.71
N TYR A 81 0.79 -6.98 12.58
CA TYR A 81 0.74 -8.17 11.72
C TYR A 81 2.10 -8.47 11.08
N TRP A 82 2.85 -7.45 10.66
CA TRP A 82 4.23 -7.58 10.21
C TRP A 82 5.12 -8.26 11.25
N ILE A 83 5.08 -7.80 12.49
CA ILE A 83 5.92 -8.33 13.58
C ILE A 83 5.58 -9.78 13.88
N ASN A 84 4.28 -10.13 13.85
CA ASN A 84 3.79 -11.40 14.38
C ASN A 84 3.71 -12.52 13.33
N TYR A 85 3.47 -12.19 12.05
CA TYR A 85 3.16 -13.19 11.03
C TYR A 85 4.14 -13.26 9.86
N ILE A 86 5.11 -12.32 9.76
CA ILE A 86 6.07 -12.26 8.67
C ILE A 86 7.48 -12.48 9.21
N PRO A 87 7.96 -13.75 9.32
CA PRO A 87 9.25 -14.08 9.92
C PRO A 87 10.48 -13.51 9.19
N PRO A 88 10.54 -13.46 7.83
CA PRO A 88 11.74 -13.04 7.13
C PRO A 88 12.24 -11.66 7.55
N HIS A 89 13.57 -11.50 7.60
CA HIS A 89 14.27 -10.25 7.87
C HIS A 89 15.01 -9.77 6.60
N TRP A 90 14.35 -9.90 5.46
CA TRP A 90 14.93 -9.46 4.20
C TRP A 90 14.82 -7.93 4.09
N ASN A 91 15.88 -7.27 3.66
CA ASN A 91 15.91 -5.86 3.27
C ASN A 91 14.98 -4.96 4.13
N GLU A 92 14.01 -4.28 3.52
CA GLU A 92 13.01 -3.44 4.18
C GLU A 92 12.17 -4.18 5.23
N TYR A 93 11.84 -5.46 4.99
CA TYR A 93 11.07 -6.27 5.95
C TYR A 93 11.76 -6.33 7.31
N GLY A 94 13.08 -6.57 7.30
CA GLY A 94 13.91 -6.64 8.50
C GLY A 94 14.05 -5.29 9.17
N ILE A 95 14.30 -4.24 8.40
CA ILE A 95 14.49 -2.88 8.93
C ILE A 95 13.20 -2.36 9.55
N GLY A 96 12.07 -2.43 8.85
CA GLY A 96 10.78 -2.00 9.37
C GLY A 96 10.42 -2.69 10.69
N LYS A 97 10.58 -4.03 10.75
CA LYS A 97 10.34 -4.79 12.00
C LYS A 97 11.31 -4.41 13.13
N SER A 98 12.57 -4.22 12.82
CA SER A 98 13.56 -3.80 13.82
C SER A 98 13.21 -2.43 14.39
N ASN A 99 12.85 -1.49 13.53
CA ASN A 99 12.42 -0.15 13.92
C ASN A 99 11.15 -0.20 14.79
N MET A 100 10.12 -0.98 14.39
CA MET A 100 8.92 -1.14 15.22
C MET A 100 9.21 -1.76 16.59
N LYS A 101 10.09 -2.77 16.66
CA LYS A 101 10.51 -3.40 17.94
C LYS A 101 11.26 -2.44 18.86
N THR A 102 11.90 -1.40 18.33
CA THR A 102 12.51 -0.32 19.13
C THR A 102 11.52 0.79 19.49
N GLY A 103 10.30 0.71 19.01
CA GLY A 103 9.21 1.64 19.35
C GLY A 103 8.94 2.73 18.32
N LEU A 104 9.55 2.66 17.14
CA LEU A 104 9.19 3.53 16.02
C LEU A 104 7.91 3.01 15.36
N LEU A 105 6.92 3.88 15.27
CA LEU A 105 5.64 3.56 14.66
C LEU A 105 5.64 3.93 13.16
N PRO A 106 4.85 3.25 12.32
CA PRO A 106 4.65 3.70 10.94
C PRO A 106 4.17 5.16 10.88
N PRO A 107 4.60 5.97 9.91
CA PRO A 107 5.53 5.65 8.82
C PRO A 107 7.02 5.68 9.21
N LEU A 108 7.37 6.13 10.42
CA LEU A 108 8.77 6.25 10.85
C LEU A 108 9.52 4.92 10.85
N SER A 109 8.82 3.80 11.10
CA SER A 109 9.40 2.47 11.02
C SER A 109 9.96 2.13 9.63
N GLY A 110 9.28 2.61 8.59
CA GLY A 110 9.70 2.44 7.20
C GLY A 110 10.72 3.48 6.73
N ASP A 111 10.83 4.63 7.41
CA ASP A 111 11.72 5.71 6.99
C ASP A 111 13.09 5.69 7.68
N PHE A 112 13.13 5.35 8.97
CA PHE A 112 14.33 5.52 9.81
C PHE A 112 15.43 4.53 9.43
N GLU A 113 16.61 5.07 9.04
CA GLU A 113 17.80 4.30 8.65
C GLU A 113 17.48 3.20 7.63
N ASN A 114 16.50 3.41 6.76
CA ASN A 114 16.03 2.44 5.80
C ASN A 114 16.50 2.77 4.38
N GLY A 115 17.63 2.22 3.98
CA GLY A 115 18.14 2.33 2.60
C GLY A 115 17.30 1.56 1.57
N TRP A 116 16.38 0.70 2.00
CA TRP A 116 15.50 -0.11 1.15
C TRP A 116 14.08 0.46 0.99
N LYS A 117 13.78 1.63 1.52
CA LYS A 117 12.44 2.23 1.41
C LYS A 117 11.98 2.55 -0.02
N HIS A 118 12.87 2.43 -0.99
CA HIS A 118 12.58 2.59 -2.41
C HIS A 118 12.42 1.26 -3.14
N SER A 119 12.50 0.12 -2.43
CA SER A 119 12.48 -1.23 -2.99
C SER A 119 11.10 -1.70 -3.44
N ASN A 120 11.04 -2.94 -3.90
CA ASN A 120 9.85 -3.52 -4.52
C ASN A 120 8.82 -4.08 -3.52
N GLY A 121 9.21 -4.35 -2.27
CA GLY A 121 8.41 -5.13 -1.34
C GLY A 121 7.00 -4.61 -1.05
N ALA A 122 6.67 -3.33 -1.31
CA ALA A 122 5.34 -2.80 -1.11
C ALA A 122 4.38 -3.11 -2.27
N TRP A 123 4.70 -2.69 -3.48
CA TRP A 123 3.77 -2.75 -4.62
C TRP A 123 3.46 -4.16 -5.12
N ILE A 124 4.23 -5.16 -4.70
CA ILE A 124 3.99 -6.57 -5.01
C ILE A 124 2.78 -7.16 -4.26
N ARG A 125 2.21 -6.45 -3.30
CA ARG A 125 1.14 -6.92 -2.42
C ARG A 125 -0.12 -6.04 -2.45
N SER A 126 -0.25 -5.20 -3.48
CA SER A 126 -1.34 -4.24 -3.65
C SER A 126 -2.68 -4.86 -4.04
N GLU A 127 -2.69 -6.04 -4.67
CA GLU A 127 -3.88 -6.61 -5.29
C GLU A 127 -4.99 -6.95 -4.30
N ILE A 128 -4.64 -7.32 -3.05
CA ILE A 128 -5.66 -7.59 -2.03
C ILE A 128 -6.51 -6.35 -1.76
N TRP A 129 -5.89 -5.17 -1.71
CA TRP A 129 -6.57 -3.90 -1.52
C TRP A 129 -7.48 -3.59 -2.70
N ALA A 130 -6.97 -3.78 -3.92
CA ALA A 130 -7.73 -3.59 -5.16
C ALA A 130 -8.92 -4.56 -5.28
N CYS A 131 -8.72 -5.84 -4.99
CA CYS A 131 -9.77 -6.86 -5.05
C CYS A 131 -10.87 -6.64 -4.01
N CYS A 132 -10.54 -6.08 -2.85
CA CYS A 132 -11.51 -5.70 -1.83
C CYS A 132 -12.23 -4.37 -2.11
N THR A 133 -11.71 -3.54 -3.02
CA THR A 133 -12.25 -2.23 -3.40
C THR A 133 -12.45 -2.06 -4.90
N PRO A 134 -13.10 -3.01 -5.61
CA PRO A 134 -13.25 -2.96 -7.06
C PRO A 134 -13.96 -1.68 -7.51
N GLY A 135 -13.34 -0.92 -8.42
CA GLY A 135 -13.84 0.35 -8.93
C GLY A 135 -13.81 1.52 -7.92
N CYS A 136 -13.08 1.37 -6.81
CA CYS A 136 -12.94 2.42 -5.79
C CYS A 136 -11.46 2.69 -5.46
N PRO A 137 -10.67 3.26 -6.41
CA PRO A 137 -9.22 3.45 -6.27
C PRO A 137 -8.83 4.26 -5.03
N GLU A 138 -9.61 5.27 -4.63
CA GLU A 138 -9.32 6.07 -3.44
C GLU A 138 -9.32 5.23 -2.14
N ALA A 139 -10.19 4.22 -2.05
CA ALA A 139 -10.19 3.30 -0.91
C ALA A 139 -9.00 2.32 -0.98
N ALA A 140 -8.71 1.78 -2.17
CA ALA A 140 -7.55 0.92 -2.39
C ALA A 140 -6.25 1.60 -1.95
N THR A 141 -6.03 2.83 -2.39
CA THR A 141 -4.80 3.58 -2.09
C THR A 141 -4.67 3.96 -0.61
N LYS A 142 -5.75 4.13 0.12
CA LYS A 142 -5.66 4.36 1.57
C LYS A 142 -5.15 3.12 2.30
N TYR A 143 -5.66 1.94 1.97
CA TYR A 143 -5.13 0.69 2.53
C TYR A 143 -3.68 0.43 2.08
N ALA A 144 -3.37 0.66 0.81
CA ALA A 144 -2.02 0.55 0.27
C ALA A 144 -1.04 1.47 1.01
N TRP A 145 -1.45 2.69 1.35
CA TRP A 145 -0.62 3.57 2.16
C TRP A 145 -0.41 3.02 3.58
N TYR A 146 -1.46 2.51 4.25
CA TYR A 146 -1.35 1.89 5.57
C TYR A 146 -0.42 0.68 5.56
N ASP A 147 -0.41 -0.07 4.48
CA ASP A 147 0.49 -1.19 4.27
C ASP A 147 1.93 -0.74 4.01
N ALA A 148 2.14 -0.01 2.93
CA ALA A 148 3.46 0.36 2.45
C ALA A 148 4.27 1.18 3.48
N CYS A 149 3.62 2.09 4.21
CA CYS A 149 4.33 2.96 5.15
C CYS A 149 4.97 2.21 6.32
N VAL A 150 4.58 0.97 6.58
CA VAL A 150 5.15 0.15 7.67
C VAL A 150 6.63 -0.12 7.47
N ASP A 151 7.01 -0.47 6.25
CA ASP A 151 8.37 -0.88 5.90
C ASP A 151 9.04 -0.02 4.80
N HIS A 152 8.27 0.83 4.10
CA HIS A 152 8.78 1.76 3.09
C HIS A 152 8.58 3.25 3.46
N GLY A 153 7.91 3.56 4.58
CA GLY A 153 7.72 4.93 5.05
C GLY A 153 7.14 5.84 3.98
N THR A 154 7.87 6.91 3.63
CA THR A 154 7.54 7.87 2.57
C THR A 154 8.39 7.66 1.31
N GLY A 155 8.95 6.46 1.11
CA GLY A 155 9.81 6.11 -0.01
C GLY A 155 9.08 5.81 -1.30
N GLU A 156 9.84 5.57 -2.37
CA GLU A 156 9.30 5.23 -3.69
C GLU A 156 8.52 3.90 -3.70
N GLY A 157 8.85 2.96 -2.77
CA GLY A 157 8.07 1.73 -2.61
C GLY A 157 6.62 2.01 -2.24
N THR A 158 6.38 2.99 -1.35
CA THR A 158 5.03 3.44 -1.01
C THR A 158 4.30 4.02 -2.22
N TYR A 159 4.93 4.93 -2.97
CA TYR A 159 4.29 5.49 -4.18
C TYR A 159 4.03 4.42 -5.24
N ALA A 160 4.90 3.42 -5.35
CA ALA A 160 4.68 2.30 -6.26
C ALA A 160 3.43 1.49 -5.89
N GLU A 161 3.20 1.21 -4.60
CA GLU A 161 1.99 0.51 -4.15
C GLU A 161 0.72 1.35 -4.33
N LEU A 162 0.77 2.66 -4.09
CA LEU A 162 -0.36 3.55 -4.39
C LEU A 162 -0.71 3.53 -5.89
N PHE A 163 0.31 3.53 -6.77
CA PHE A 163 0.15 3.44 -8.21
C PHE A 163 -0.51 2.12 -8.62
N THR A 164 0.00 0.97 -8.16
CA THR A 164 -0.52 -0.34 -8.54
C THR A 164 -1.92 -0.57 -7.96
N ALA A 165 -2.14 -0.31 -6.68
CA ALA A 165 -3.45 -0.50 -6.03
C ALA A 165 -4.56 0.32 -6.69
N SER A 166 -4.29 1.59 -7.05
CA SER A 166 -5.29 2.43 -7.72
C SER A 166 -5.61 1.94 -9.13
N LEU A 167 -4.58 1.59 -9.90
CA LEU A 167 -4.72 1.07 -11.25
C LEU A 167 -5.47 -0.26 -11.25
N GLU A 168 -5.12 -1.19 -10.38
CA GLU A 168 -5.74 -2.50 -10.24
C GLU A 168 -7.20 -2.39 -9.78
N SER A 169 -7.51 -1.52 -8.81
CA SER A 169 -8.88 -1.25 -8.40
C SER A 169 -9.73 -0.71 -9.55
N ALA A 170 -9.19 0.21 -10.35
CA ALA A 170 -9.84 0.74 -11.54
C ALA A 170 -10.06 -0.32 -12.63
N ALA A 171 -9.15 -1.29 -12.77
CA ALA A 171 -9.19 -2.33 -13.80
C ALA A 171 -10.39 -3.28 -13.66
N PHE A 172 -11.07 -3.31 -12.52
CA PHE A 172 -12.33 -4.03 -12.38
C PHE A 172 -13.46 -3.44 -13.23
N VAL A 173 -13.42 -2.14 -13.55
CA VAL A 173 -14.49 -1.40 -14.24
C VAL A 173 -14.04 -0.62 -15.48
N GLU A 174 -12.75 -0.49 -15.71
CA GLU A 174 -12.11 0.08 -16.89
C GLU A 174 -11.16 -0.97 -17.48
N SER A 175 -11.00 -1.00 -18.81
CA SER A 175 -10.10 -1.93 -19.50
C SER A 175 -9.12 -1.24 -20.45
N ASP A 176 -9.28 0.05 -20.66
CA ASP A 176 -8.34 0.84 -21.46
C ASP A 176 -7.03 1.02 -20.71
N ARG A 177 -5.96 0.44 -21.25
CA ARG A 177 -4.62 0.46 -20.67
C ARG A 177 -4.14 1.87 -20.37
N ASP A 178 -4.27 2.76 -21.33
CA ASP A 178 -3.69 4.11 -21.24
C ASP A 178 -4.43 4.93 -20.17
N LYS A 179 -5.76 4.76 -20.07
CA LYS A 179 -6.54 5.37 -18.97
C LYS A 179 -6.16 4.80 -17.61
N LEU A 180 -6.00 3.47 -17.50
CA LEU A 180 -5.61 2.83 -16.25
C LEU A 180 -4.25 3.33 -15.75
N ILE A 181 -3.27 3.47 -16.64
CA ILE A 181 -1.97 4.05 -16.28
C ILE A 181 -2.12 5.51 -15.81
N GLN A 182 -2.95 6.32 -16.47
CA GLN A 182 -3.20 7.70 -16.04
C GLN A 182 -3.93 7.77 -14.71
N ILE A 183 -4.87 6.86 -14.43
CA ILE A 183 -5.50 6.75 -13.11
C ILE A 183 -4.43 6.46 -12.07
N GLY A 184 -3.58 5.45 -12.26
CA GLY A 184 -2.48 5.15 -11.35
C GLY A 184 -1.60 6.36 -11.06
N LEU A 185 -1.15 7.05 -12.10
CA LEU A 185 -0.32 8.26 -11.99
C LEU A 185 -1.01 9.40 -11.22
N SER A 186 -2.34 9.49 -11.25
CA SER A 186 -3.07 10.52 -10.53
C SER A 186 -3.03 10.38 -9.00
N TYR A 187 -2.72 9.18 -8.49
CA TYR A 187 -2.68 8.86 -7.06
C TYR A 187 -1.32 9.05 -6.41
N ILE A 188 -0.30 9.40 -7.17
CA ILE A 188 1.07 9.61 -6.68
C ILE A 188 1.60 11.00 -7.05
N PRO A 189 2.59 11.55 -6.33
CA PRO A 189 3.21 12.81 -6.70
C PRO A 189 3.84 12.74 -8.10
N GLY A 190 3.54 13.70 -8.97
CA GLY A 190 4.03 13.71 -10.35
C GLY A 190 5.56 13.82 -10.47
N GLU A 191 6.23 14.32 -9.43
CA GLU A 191 7.68 14.46 -9.35
C GLU A 191 8.39 13.24 -8.75
N CYS A 192 7.68 12.25 -8.20
CA CYS A 192 8.30 11.05 -7.65
C CYS A 192 9.00 10.21 -8.73
N ARG A 193 9.92 9.37 -8.33
CA ARG A 193 10.75 8.57 -9.25
C ARG A 193 9.93 7.51 -9.99
N VAL A 194 8.93 6.92 -9.32
CA VAL A 194 7.99 5.99 -9.97
C VAL A 194 7.26 6.66 -11.12
N ALA A 195 6.68 7.86 -10.90
CA ALA A 195 5.99 8.59 -11.96
C ALA A 195 6.90 8.91 -13.14
N LYS A 196 8.15 9.34 -12.89
CA LYS A 196 9.14 9.62 -13.92
C LYS A 196 9.51 8.37 -14.73
N SER A 197 9.77 7.25 -14.07
CA SER A 197 10.13 6.00 -14.74
C SER A 197 8.99 5.45 -15.60
N VAL A 198 7.75 5.54 -15.11
CA VAL A 198 6.55 5.22 -15.91
C VAL A 198 6.43 6.15 -17.12
N GLN A 199 6.67 7.45 -16.94
CA GLN A 199 6.63 8.40 -18.06
C GLN A 199 7.70 8.11 -19.13
N ILE A 200 8.91 7.70 -18.73
CA ILE A 200 9.97 7.28 -19.67
C ILE A 200 9.51 6.06 -20.50
N ALA A 201 8.83 5.09 -19.88
CA ALA A 201 8.28 3.94 -20.59
C ALA A 201 7.20 4.35 -21.61
N LEU A 202 6.28 5.22 -21.21
CA LEU A 202 5.24 5.77 -22.10
C LEU A 202 5.83 6.55 -23.27
N ASP A 203 6.80 7.41 -23.02
CA ASP A 203 7.47 8.23 -24.03
C ASP A 203 8.27 7.37 -25.00
N GLY A 204 8.96 6.33 -24.51
CA GLY A 204 9.67 5.38 -25.33
C GLY A 204 8.74 4.68 -26.34
N TYR A 205 7.63 4.16 -25.85
CA TYR A 205 6.60 3.52 -26.69
C TYR A 205 5.98 4.49 -27.69
N LYS A 206 5.57 5.67 -27.24
CA LYS A 206 4.96 6.71 -28.08
C LYS A 206 5.89 7.19 -29.21
N ASN A 207 7.20 7.25 -28.93
CA ASN A 207 8.22 7.66 -29.89
C ASN A 207 8.72 6.51 -30.80
N GLY A 208 8.12 5.32 -30.71
CA GLY A 208 8.44 4.16 -31.53
C GLY A 208 9.79 3.52 -31.23
N LEU A 209 10.33 3.73 -30.03
CA LEU A 209 11.52 3.00 -29.59
C LEU A 209 11.15 1.52 -29.39
N ASP A 210 12.11 0.62 -29.55
CA ASP A 210 11.91 -0.75 -29.12
C ASP A 210 11.94 -0.87 -27.57
N TRP A 211 11.43 -1.98 -27.04
CA TRP A 211 11.33 -2.16 -25.59
C TRP A 211 12.70 -2.24 -24.89
N LYS A 212 13.75 -2.70 -25.60
CA LYS A 212 15.11 -2.81 -25.05
C LYS A 212 15.74 -1.44 -24.85
N GLU A 213 15.57 -0.56 -25.84
CA GLU A 213 16.03 0.83 -25.75
C GLU A 213 15.22 1.61 -24.71
N THR A 214 13.91 1.37 -24.61
CA THR A 214 13.07 1.98 -23.58
C THR A 214 13.51 1.54 -22.19
N ARG A 215 13.74 0.23 -21.98
CA ARG A 215 14.33 -0.31 -20.74
C ARG A 215 15.67 0.35 -20.39
N ARG A 216 16.55 0.51 -21.37
CA ARG A 216 17.86 1.13 -21.15
C ARG A 216 17.72 2.54 -20.59
N ARG A 217 16.78 3.34 -21.09
CA ARG A 217 16.50 4.70 -20.60
C ARG A 217 15.95 4.72 -19.19
N VAL A 218 15.06 3.80 -18.86
CA VAL A 218 14.56 3.63 -17.50
C VAL A 218 15.70 3.33 -16.54
N LEU A 219 16.60 2.41 -16.89
CA LEU A 219 17.75 2.06 -16.05
C LEU A 219 18.73 3.22 -15.89
N GLU A 220 18.93 4.04 -16.92
CA GLU A 220 19.80 5.22 -16.82
C GLU A 220 19.25 6.26 -15.84
N ASP A 221 17.92 6.50 -15.84
CA ASP A 221 17.28 7.43 -14.92
C ASP A 221 17.33 6.92 -13.47
N SER A 222 17.22 5.61 -13.26
CA SER A 222 17.15 4.99 -11.92
C SER A 222 18.48 4.41 -11.43
N ALA A 223 19.61 4.67 -12.14
CA ALA A 223 20.90 4.04 -11.85
C ALA A 223 21.45 4.32 -10.43
N ASP A 224 21.14 5.47 -9.87
CA ASP A 224 21.55 5.89 -8.54
C ASP A 224 20.86 5.12 -7.41
N LEU A 225 19.67 4.57 -7.65
CA LEU A 225 18.93 3.78 -6.65
C LEU A 225 19.43 2.33 -6.55
N GLY A 226 20.07 1.82 -7.61
CA GLY A 226 20.54 0.43 -7.66
C GLY A 226 19.48 -0.54 -8.16
N TRP A 227 19.50 -1.76 -7.67
CA TRP A 227 18.64 -2.87 -8.10
C TRP A 227 17.58 -3.20 -7.05
N PHE A 228 16.55 -3.98 -7.43
CA PHE A 228 15.37 -4.27 -6.63
C PHE A 228 14.62 -3.00 -6.19
N GLN A 229 14.69 -1.94 -7.00
CA GLN A 229 14.07 -0.67 -6.66
C GLN A 229 12.80 -0.44 -7.49
N ALA A 230 11.76 0.03 -6.85
CA ALA A 230 10.43 0.18 -7.42
C ALA A 230 10.35 1.03 -8.69
N PRO A 231 11.04 2.17 -8.84
CA PRO A 231 10.89 3.00 -10.04
C PRO A 231 11.18 2.25 -11.34
N ALA A 232 12.31 1.52 -11.40
CA ALA A 232 12.67 0.77 -12.60
C ALA A 232 11.74 -0.42 -12.83
N ASN A 233 11.44 -1.20 -11.78
CA ASN A 233 10.65 -2.42 -11.90
C ASN A 233 9.19 -2.15 -12.23
N VAL A 234 8.56 -1.11 -11.66
CA VAL A 234 7.22 -0.65 -12.08
C VAL A 234 7.23 -0.24 -13.56
N ALA A 235 8.26 0.47 -14.01
CA ALA A 235 8.39 0.81 -15.44
C ALA A 235 8.56 -0.43 -16.32
N PHE A 236 9.19 -1.52 -15.83
CA PHE A 236 9.28 -2.80 -16.57
C PHE A 236 7.92 -3.50 -16.70
N VAL A 237 7.07 -3.41 -15.68
CA VAL A 237 5.65 -3.82 -15.78
C VAL A 237 4.96 -3.05 -16.92
N ILE A 238 5.12 -1.73 -16.96
CA ILE A 238 4.54 -0.88 -18.00
C ILE A 238 5.12 -1.20 -19.39
N ILE A 239 6.43 -1.41 -19.50
CA ILE A 239 7.08 -1.85 -20.76
C ILE A 239 6.46 -3.18 -21.23
N GLY A 240 6.36 -4.17 -20.36
CA GLY A 240 5.73 -5.45 -20.69
C GLY A 240 4.32 -5.27 -21.23
N TRP A 241 3.53 -4.44 -20.57
CA TRP A 241 2.14 -4.17 -20.96
C TRP A 241 2.02 -3.41 -22.29
N LEU A 242 2.86 -2.38 -22.50
CA LEU A 242 2.87 -1.58 -23.74
C LEU A 242 3.26 -2.43 -24.95
N TYR A 243 4.39 -3.14 -24.86
CA TYR A 243 4.96 -3.88 -25.98
C TYR A 243 4.39 -5.29 -26.16
N GLY A 244 3.60 -5.75 -25.19
CA GLY A 244 2.78 -6.96 -25.29
C GLY A 244 1.59 -6.83 -26.25
N GLU A 245 1.13 -5.59 -26.54
CA GLU A 245 0.09 -5.30 -27.55
C GLU A 245 -1.23 -6.04 -27.31
N GLY A 246 -1.61 -6.27 -26.05
CA GLY A 246 -2.83 -6.98 -25.66
C GLY A 246 -2.71 -8.51 -25.59
N ASP A 247 -1.56 -9.08 -25.92
CA ASP A 247 -1.29 -10.51 -25.73
C ASP A 247 -0.73 -10.76 -24.32
N PHE A 248 -1.39 -11.64 -23.55
CA PHE A 248 -1.02 -11.96 -22.17
C PHE A 248 0.40 -12.53 -22.06
N LYS A 249 0.72 -13.53 -22.90
CA LYS A 249 2.03 -14.19 -22.86
C LYS A 249 3.14 -13.26 -23.28
N LYS A 250 2.96 -12.55 -24.38
CA LYS A 250 3.94 -11.58 -24.89
C LYS A 250 4.21 -10.48 -23.84
N SER A 251 3.17 -10.01 -23.15
CA SER A 251 3.29 -9.00 -22.11
C SER A 251 4.19 -9.48 -20.97
N LEU A 252 3.90 -10.66 -20.40
CA LEU A 252 4.67 -11.21 -19.28
C LEU A 252 6.11 -11.57 -19.69
N LEU A 253 6.30 -12.20 -20.86
CA LEU A 253 7.63 -12.53 -21.39
C LEU A 253 8.47 -11.27 -21.58
N THR A 254 7.89 -10.17 -22.06
CA THR A 254 8.59 -8.90 -22.23
C THR A 254 8.95 -8.27 -20.88
N ALA A 255 8.01 -8.24 -19.91
CA ALA A 255 8.28 -7.70 -18.56
C ALA A 255 9.41 -8.46 -17.86
N VAL A 256 9.31 -9.79 -17.80
CA VAL A 256 10.34 -10.66 -17.20
C VAL A 256 11.67 -10.56 -17.93
N SER A 257 11.67 -10.39 -19.27
CA SER A 257 12.90 -10.20 -20.05
C SER A 257 13.59 -8.86 -19.77
N CYS A 258 12.95 -7.93 -19.09
CA CYS A 258 13.63 -6.73 -18.59
C CYS A 258 14.66 -7.04 -17.49
N GLY A 259 14.56 -8.19 -16.82
CA GLY A 259 15.47 -8.56 -15.73
C GLY A 259 15.19 -7.83 -14.43
N ASP A 260 16.15 -7.86 -13.52
CA ASP A 260 16.12 -7.33 -12.15
C ASP A 260 15.19 -8.16 -11.26
N ASP A 261 14.06 -7.66 -10.84
CA ASP A 261 13.08 -8.33 -9.98
C ASP A 261 11.97 -8.93 -10.85
N THR A 262 12.28 -10.09 -11.40
CA THR A 262 11.51 -10.65 -12.51
C THR A 262 10.22 -11.34 -12.10
N ASP A 263 10.15 -11.90 -10.89
CA ASP A 263 8.93 -12.47 -10.34
C ASP A 263 7.94 -11.38 -9.92
N CYS A 264 8.41 -10.32 -9.28
CA CYS A 264 7.60 -9.15 -8.94
C CYS A 264 6.98 -8.51 -10.19
N THR A 265 7.80 -8.25 -11.22
CA THR A 265 7.32 -7.64 -12.49
C THR A 265 6.35 -8.55 -13.23
N GLY A 266 6.65 -9.85 -13.29
CA GLY A 266 5.79 -10.86 -13.89
C GLY A 266 4.47 -11.03 -13.12
N ALA A 267 4.53 -11.17 -11.80
CA ALA A 267 3.37 -11.37 -10.94
C ALA A 267 2.39 -10.19 -11.02
N THR A 268 2.89 -8.96 -10.88
CA THR A 268 2.02 -7.77 -10.90
C THR A 268 1.40 -7.55 -12.28
N LEU A 269 2.16 -7.70 -13.37
CA LEU A 269 1.56 -7.59 -14.70
C LEU A 269 0.55 -8.71 -14.95
N GLY A 270 0.83 -9.92 -14.46
CA GLY A 270 -0.08 -11.05 -14.51
C GLY A 270 -1.39 -10.78 -13.78
N SER A 271 -1.32 -10.15 -12.60
CA SER A 271 -2.48 -9.72 -11.81
C SER A 271 -3.32 -8.67 -12.55
N ILE A 272 -2.68 -7.62 -13.04
CA ILE A 272 -3.37 -6.53 -13.77
C ILE A 272 -4.12 -7.10 -14.98
N LEU A 273 -3.44 -7.90 -15.81
CA LEU A 273 -4.06 -8.52 -16.98
C LEU A 273 -5.13 -9.56 -16.59
N GLY A 274 -4.92 -10.26 -15.47
CA GLY A 274 -5.89 -11.19 -14.91
C GLY A 274 -7.18 -10.51 -14.47
N ILE A 275 -7.10 -9.31 -13.88
CA ILE A 275 -8.25 -8.47 -13.55
C ILE A 275 -8.97 -7.99 -14.82
N ILE A 276 -8.21 -7.52 -15.81
CA ILE A 276 -8.79 -6.96 -17.05
C ILE A 276 -9.53 -8.05 -17.84
N TYR A 277 -8.89 -9.20 -18.06
CA TYR A 277 -9.41 -10.25 -18.94
C TYR A 277 -10.34 -11.24 -18.23
N GLY A 278 -10.20 -11.40 -16.91
CA GLY A 278 -10.81 -12.49 -16.16
C GLY A 278 -10.09 -13.84 -16.38
N ALA A 279 -10.22 -14.74 -15.42
CA ALA A 279 -9.55 -16.03 -15.44
C ALA A 279 -9.91 -16.92 -16.64
N LYS A 280 -11.14 -16.80 -17.14
CA LYS A 280 -11.60 -17.59 -18.30
C LYS A 280 -10.81 -17.29 -19.56
N ALA A 281 -10.39 -16.04 -19.76
CA ALA A 281 -9.64 -15.59 -20.93
C ALA A 281 -8.13 -15.83 -20.84
N LEU A 282 -7.59 -16.14 -19.66
CA LEU A 282 -6.16 -16.43 -19.51
C LEU A 282 -5.75 -17.72 -20.25
N PRO A 283 -4.50 -17.83 -20.75
CA PRO A 283 -4.01 -18.97 -21.50
C PRO A 283 -4.16 -20.30 -20.73
N ALA A 284 -4.89 -21.25 -21.29
CA ALA A 284 -5.25 -22.50 -20.61
C ALA A 284 -4.04 -23.37 -20.25
N ASP A 285 -3.02 -23.39 -21.10
CA ASP A 285 -1.76 -24.09 -20.88
C ASP A 285 -0.96 -23.49 -19.72
N TRP A 286 -0.91 -22.17 -19.59
CA TRP A 286 -0.20 -21.48 -18.51
C TRP A 286 -0.98 -21.58 -17.18
N LYS A 287 -2.32 -21.53 -17.21
CA LYS A 287 -3.14 -21.86 -16.03
C LYS A 287 -2.89 -23.27 -15.54
N LYS A 288 -2.83 -24.23 -16.45
CA LYS A 288 -2.53 -25.63 -16.11
C LYS A 288 -1.12 -25.78 -15.55
N HIS A 289 -0.17 -24.96 -15.99
CA HIS A 289 1.22 -25.00 -15.51
C HIS A 289 1.30 -24.68 -14.02
N VAL A 290 0.60 -23.65 -13.55
CA VAL A 290 0.66 -23.22 -12.14
C VAL A 290 -0.40 -23.92 -11.25
N GLY A 291 -1.57 -24.30 -11.80
CA GLY A 291 -2.67 -24.88 -11.02
C GLY A 291 -3.40 -23.85 -10.16
N ASP A 292 -3.98 -24.31 -9.05
CA ASP A 292 -4.79 -23.46 -8.12
C ASP A 292 -4.20 -23.38 -6.69
N GLU A 293 -3.17 -24.16 -6.39
CA GLU A 293 -2.54 -24.23 -5.07
C GLU A 293 -1.81 -22.90 -4.74
N ILE A 294 -1.85 -22.49 -3.47
CA ILE A 294 -1.02 -21.43 -2.92
C ILE A 294 0.10 -22.04 -2.07
N ILE A 295 1.34 -21.72 -2.42
CA ILE A 295 2.54 -22.21 -1.72
C ILE A 295 3.23 -21.01 -1.10
N THR A 296 3.33 -21.00 0.24
CA THR A 296 3.88 -19.88 1.00
C THR A 296 5.32 -20.12 1.43
N ILE A 297 6.09 -19.02 1.53
CA ILE A 297 7.49 -19.02 1.95
C ILE A 297 7.77 -17.95 3.03
N ALA A 298 7.08 -16.81 2.99
CA ALA A 298 7.40 -15.61 3.77
C ALA A 298 6.51 -15.42 5.01
N ILE A 299 5.54 -16.28 5.26
CA ILE A 299 4.60 -16.13 6.38
C ILE A 299 4.65 -17.29 7.35
N ASP A 300 4.41 -17.00 8.65
CA ASP A 300 4.24 -18.03 9.66
C ASP A 300 2.87 -18.70 9.49
N ARG A 301 2.89 -19.97 9.17
CA ARG A 301 1.69 -20.81 9.05
C ARG A 301 1.12 -21.23 10.40
N GLY A 302 1.65 -20.70 11.52
CA GLY A 302 1.27 -21.10 12.89
C GLY A 302 -0.14 -21.66 13.02
N SER A 303 -0.36 -22.57 13.90
CA SER A 303 -1.55 -23.46 14.00
C SER A 303 -2.89 -22.76 14.33
N TRP A 304 -2.95 -21.45 14.28
CA TRP A 304 -4.07 -20.68 14.85
C TRP A 304 -5.02 -20.04 13.84
N TRP A 305 -4.70 -20.03 12.56
CA TRP A 305 -5.57 -19.46 11.56
C TRP A 305 -5.53 -20.24 10.24
N ASN A 306 -6.66 -20.23 9.55
CA ASN A 306 -6.81 -20.95 8.31
C ASN A 306 -6.34 -20.08 7.15
N ILE A 307 -5.10 -20.30 6.69
CA ILE A 307 -4.54 -19.64 5.50
C ILE A 307 -5.28 -20.19 4.26
N PRO A 308 -5.67 -19.33 3.30
CA PRO A 308 -6.19 -19.81 2.02
C PRO A 308 -5.22 -20.80 1.36
N ALA A 309 -5.70 -22.01 1.07
CA ALA A 309 -4.87 -23.06 0.47
C ALA A 309 -4.80 -22.98 -1.05
N SER A 310 -5.69 -22.20 -1.67
CA SER A 310 -5.81 -22.08 -3.12
C SER A 310 -6.30 -20.69 -3.53
N CYS A 311 -6.04 -20.34 -4.79
CA CYS A 311 -6.58 -19.11 -5.39
C CYS A 311 -8.12 -19.10 -5.37
N THR A 312 -8.77 -20.26 -5.49
CA THR A 312 -10.22 -20.41 -5.32
C THR A 312 -10.67 -20.05 -3.91
N ASP A 313 -10.01 -20.56 -2.86
CA ASP A 313 -10.33 -20.24 -1.47
C ASP A 313 -10.10 -18.75 -1.16
N LEU A 314 -8.95 -18.22 -1.59
CA LEU A 314 -8.65 -16.78 -1.49
C LEU A 314 -9.72 -15.91 -2.15
N THR A 315 -10.13 -16.27 -3.38
CA THR A 315 -11.20 -15.57 -4.11
C THR A 315 -12.50 -15.58 -3.32
N ASN A 316 -12.93 -16.72 -2.77
CA ASN A 316 -14.15 -16.82 -1.99
C ASN A 316 -14.13 -15.91 -0.75
N ARG A 317 -13.00 -15.86 -0.05
CA ARG A 317 -12.85 -15.02 1.16
C ARG A 317 -12.83 -13.54 0.81
N VAL A 318 -12.14 -13.15 -0.26
CA VAL A 318 -12.16 -11.77 -0.78
C VAL A 318 -13.58 -11.37 -1.18
N MET A 319 -14.30 -12.22 -1.92
CA MET A 319 -15.70 -11.95 -2.31
C MET A 319 -16.65 -11.78 -1.11
N ASN A 320 -16.38 -12.42 0.02
CA ASN A 320 -17.13 -12.22 1.25
C ASN A 320 -16.80 -10.89 1.95
N MET A 321 -15.56 -10.44 1.84
CA MET A 321 -15.09 -9.19 2.45
C MET A 321 -15.46 -7.95 1.63
N THR A 322 -15.40 -8.02 0.31
CA THR A 322 -15.58 -6.90 -0.63
C THR A 322 -16.86 -6.06 -0.38
N PRO A 323 -18.07 -6.64 -0.19
CA PRO A 323 -19.26 -5.84 0.07
C PRO A 323 -19.16 -4.99 1.35
N GLN A 324 -18.50 -5.52 2.39
CA GLN A 324 -18.31 -4.82 3.66
C GLN A 324 -17.32 -3.66 3.50
N VAL A 325 -16.24 -3.88 2.76
CA VAL A 325 -15.24 -2.85 2.46
C VAL A 325 -15.88 -1.71 1.65
N LEU A 326 -16.57 -2.04 0.55
CA LEU A 326 -17.24 -1.04 -0.29
C LEU A 326 -18.29 -0.22 0.49
N ALA A 327 -19.05 -0.87 1.36
CA ALA A 327 -20.05 -0.19 2.18
C ALA A 327 -19.40 0.75 3.21
N SER A 328 -18.32 0.33 3.87
CA SER A 328 -17.64 1.14 4.89
C SER A 328 -16.98 2.39 4.33
N HIS A 329 -16.58 2.37 3.06
CA HIS A 329 -16.01 3.53 2.35
C HIS A 329 -17.05 4.38 1.60
N ASN A 330 -18.34 4.08 1.74
CA ASN A 330 -19.41 4.79 1.01
C ASN A 330 -19.16 4.89 -0.51
N SER A 331 -18.62 3.82 -1.10
CA SER A 331 -18.15 3.81 -2.49
C SER A 331 -19.23 4.10 -3.53
N GLY A 332 -20.49 3.93 -3.16
CA GLY A 332 -21.61 3.98 -4.12
C GLY A 332 -21.66 2.78 -5.08
N ILE A 333 -20.83 1.76 -4.86
CA ILE A 333 -20.77 0.53 -5.67
C ILE A 333 -21.49 -0.59 -4.93
N GLY A 334 -22.34 -1.32 -5.66
CA GLY A 334 -23.03 -2.53 -5.21
C GLY A 334 -22.56 -3.75 -6.01
N ILE A 335 -22.65 -4.93 -5.41
CA ILE A 335 -22.40 -6.20 -6.08
C ILE A 335 -23.71 -6.96 -6.21
N GLY A 336 -24.09 -7.31 -7.44
CA GLY A 336 -25.37 -7.94 -7.70
C GLY A 336 -25.36 -8.88 -8.93
N SER A 337 -26.54 -9.41 -9.27
CA SER A 337 -26.71 -10.29 -10.43
C SER A 337 -26.96 -9.55 -11.76
N GLY A 338 -27.18 -8.22 -11.71
CA GLY A 338 -27.31 -7.40 -12.92
C GLY A 338 -25.98 -7.19 -13.63
N ASP A 339 -26.02 -6.70 -14.87
CA ASP A 339 -24.82 -6.38 -15.62
C ASP A 339 -23.96 -5.33 -14.90
N THR A 340 -22.65 -5.38 -15.14
CA THR A 340 -21.74 -4.34 -14.65
C THR A 340 -22.04 -3.03 -15.34
N GLU A 341 -22.38 -2.01 -14.54
CA GLU A 341 -22.64 -0.67 -15.04
C GLU A 341 -21.34 0.08 -15.33
N PRO A 342 -21.24 0.81 -16.45
CA PRO A 342 -20.07 1.60 -16.75
C PRO A 342 -19.83 2.67 -15.67
N VAL A 343 -18.61 2.79 -15.20
CA VAL A 343 -18.16 3.88 -14.33
C VAL A 343 -17.45 4.93 -15.21
N ASN A 344 -17.76 6.22 -14.99
CA ASN A 344 -17.02 7.27 -15.70
C ASN A 344 -15.55 7.26 -15.22
N ALA A 345 -14.61 7.09 -16.14
CA ALA A 345 -13.18 7.03 -15.83
C ALA A 345 -12.67 8.30 -15.10
N ASP A 346 -13.28 9.47 -15.36
CA ASP A 346 -12.93 10.71 -14.66
C ASP A 346 -13.22 10.63 -13.15
N ASN A 347 -14.18 9.80 -12.73
CA ASN A 347 -14.50 9.56 -11.33
C ASN A 347 -13.54 8.57 -10.64
N LEU A 348 -12.67 7.92 -11.41
CA LEU A 348 -11.67 6.98 -10.90
C LEU A 348 -10.33 7.65 -10.61
N ALA A 349 -10.10 8.87 -11.11
CA ALA A 349 -8.89 9.64 -10.82
C ALA A 349 -8.90 10.19 -9.39
N ALA A 350 -7.71 10.48 -8.85
CA ALA A 350 -7.54 10.99 -7.50
C ALA A 350 -8.27 12.32 -7.27
N SER A 351 -9.04 12.39 -6.19
CA SER A 351 -9.69 13.62 -5.77
C SER A 351 -8.71 14.58 -5.09
N HIS A 352 -8.99 15.90 -5.13
CA HIS A 352 -8.23 16.87 -4.34
C HIS A 352 -8.24 16.55 -2.84
N LYS A 353 -9.32 15.95 -2.34
CA LYS A 353 -9.41 15.53 -0.95
C LYS A 353 -8.41 14.42 -0.63
N TYR A 354 -8.26 13.46 -1.53
CA TYR A 354 -7.26 12.39 -1.39
C TYR A 354 -5.83 12.95 -1.41
N LEU A 355 -5.51 13.83 -2.35
CA LEU A 355 -4.17 14.42 -2.46
C LEU A 355 -3.80 15.23 -1.20
N ASN A 356 -4.76 15.97 -0.64
CA ASN A 356 -4.56 16.68 0.63
C ASN A 356 -4.34 15.69 1.79
N TRP A 357 -5.11 14.61 1.84
CA TRP A 357 -4.93 13.55 2.83
C TRP A 357 -3.54 12.91 2.73
N LEU A 358 -3.09 12.56 1.52
CA LEU A 358 -1.76 11.98 1.30
C LEU A 358 -0.65 12.93 1.76
N ALA A 359 -0.77 14.22 1.47
CA ALA A 359 0.18 15.23 1.92
C ALA A 359 0.21 15.39 3.45
N GLU A 360 -0.94 15.24 4.13
CA GLU A 360 -1.03 15.27 5.60
C GLU A 360 -0.40 14.02 6.24
N MET A 361 -0.47 12.86 5.58
CA MET A 361 0.08 11.60 6.11
C MET A 361 1.61 11.55 6.08
N ASN A 362 2.24 12.26 5.15
CA ASN A 362 3.69 12.37 5.11
C ASN A 362 4.22 13.15 6.33
N ASN A 363 5.26 12.62 7.00
CA ASN A 363 5.85 13.20 8.23
C ASN A 363 4.90 13.30 9.43
N SER A 364 3.85 12.50 9.45
CA SER A 364 2.91 12.46 10.57
C SER A 364 2.67 11.03 11.06
N ILE A 365 2.23 10.92 12.30
CA ILE A 365 1.72 9.67 12.88
C ILE A 365 0.26 9.90 13.21
N GLN A 366 -0.63 9.07 12.66
CA GLN A 366 -2.05 9.16 12.95
C GLN A 366 -2.45 8.05 13.93
N TYR A 367 -3.26 8.42 14.90
CA TYR A 367 -3.87 7.49 15.85
C TYR A 367 -5.38 7.53 15.69
N ASP A 368 -5.96 6.40 15.31
CA ASP A 368 -7.39 6.25 15.15
C ASP A 368 -8.05 5.63 16.38
N PHE A 369 -9.06 6.31 16.88
CA PHE A 369 -9.94 5.84 17.96
C PHE A 369 -11.38 5.83 17.47
N ILE A 370 -12.26 5.12 18.14
CA ILE A 370 -13.68 5.01 17.75
C ILE A 370 -14.34 6.38 17.57
N HIS A 371 -14.03 7.32 18.46
CA HIS A 371 -14.71 8.63 18.52
C HIS A 371 -13.89 9.80 17.99
N SER A 372 -12.59 9.63 17.78
CA SER A 372 -11.68 10.71 17.35
C SER A 372 -10.49 10.12 16.58
N ALA A 373 -9.86 10.92 15.74
CA ALA A 373 -8.52 10.65 15.27
C ALA A 373 -7.57 11.76 15.75
N VAL A 374 -6.31 11.42 15.94
CA VAL A 374 -5.25 12.35 16.34
C VAL A 374 -4.11 12.20 15.36
N ASN A 375 -3.77 13.28 14.66
CA ASN A 375 -2.60 13.33 13.80
C ASN A 375 -1.50 14.14 14.51
N ILE A 376 -0.30 13.59 14.57
CA ILE A 376 0.90 14.22 15.13
C ILE A 376 1.87 14.46 13.98
N PHE A 377 1.99 15.71 13.56
CA PHE A 377 2.86 16.12 12.47
C PHE A 377 4.12 16.78 13.01
N TYR A 378 5.27 16.41 12.47
CA TYR A 378 6.61 16.90 12.84
C TYR A 378 7.15 17.79 11.71
N PRO A 379 6.93 19.12 11.78
CA PRO A 379 7.33 20.02 10.69
C PRO A 379 8.84 20.09 10.45
N GLU A 380 9.64 19.78 11.46
CA GLU A 380 11.11 19.78 11.40
C GLU A 380 11.68 18.34 11.44
N GLY A 381 10.83 17.31 11.24
CA GLY A 381 11.19 15.91 11.46
C GLY A 381 11.20 15.53 12.94
N VAL A 382 11.55 14.28 13.24
CA VAL A 382 11.48 13.70 14.60
C VAL A 382 12.82 13.76 15.35
N ASN A 383 13.91 14.18 14.69
CA ASN A 383 15.24 14.23 15.30
C ASN A 383 15.37 15.45 16.21
N ILE A 384 15.86 15.23 17.44
CA ILE A 384 16.03 16.31 18.42
C ILE A 384 17.40 16.17 19.12
N SER A 385 18.08 17.29 19.28
CA SER A 385 19.35 17.36 20.01
C SER A 385 19.17 17.84 21.45
N ALA A 386 20.14 17.56 22.32
CA ALA A 386 20.13 18.03 23.70
C ALA A 386 19.93 19.56 23.77
N GLY A 387 18.98 20.01 24.58
CA GLY A 387 18.63 21.43 24.77
C GLY A 387 17.83 22.05 23.61
N GLN A 388 17.58 21.34 22.52
CA GLN A 388 16.79 21.85 21.38
C GLN A 388 15.32 21.98 21.74
N GLU A 389 14.66 23.00 21.21
CA GLU A 389 13.20 23.13 21.18
C GLU A 389 12.67 22.62 19.85
N MET A 390 11.58 21.84 19.91
CA MET A 390 10.91 21.30 18.73
C MET A 390 9.42 21.60 18.78
N PRO A 391 8.85 22.22 17.72
CA PRO A 391 7.42 22.34 17.55
C PRO A 391 6.84 21.04 16.98
N ILE A 392 5.67 20.66 17.48
CA ILE A 392 4.87 19.53 16.98
C ILE A 392 3.48 20.07 16.70
N SER A 393 2.93 19.81 15.53
CA SER A 393 1.56 20.19 15.20
C SER A 393 0.63 19.02 15.51
N ILE A 394 -0.40 19.28 16.30
CA ILE A 394 -1.41 18.30 16.68
C ILE A 394 -2.72 18.66 16.02
N THR A 395 -3.30 17.70 15.31
CA THR A 395 -4.67 17.80 14.78
C THR A 395 -5.55 16.76 15.42
N VAL A 396 -6.69 17.18 15.96
CA VAL A 396 -7.70 16.28 16.56
C VAL A 396 -8.97 16.36 15.72
N TYR A 397 -9.46 15.22 15.26
CA TYR A 397 -10.69 15.08 14.48
C TYR A 397 -11.79 14.45 15.32
N ASN A 398 -12.98 15.02 15.30
CA ASN A 398 -14.18 14.39 15.88
C ASN A 398 -14.85 13.49 14.83
N LYS A 399 -14.87 12.20 15.08
CA LYS A 399 -15.49 11.19 14.18
C LYS A 399 -16.99 10.98 14.44
N LEU A 400 -17.53 11.56 15.51
CA LEU A 400 -18.92 11.38 15.95
C LEU A 400 -19.64 12.73 16.09
N PRO A 401 -20.97 12.75 15.94
CA PRO A 401 -21.74 14.00 15.90
C PRO A 401 -21.92 14.70 17.25
N ASP A 402 -21.26 14.27 18.29
CA ASP A 402 -21.39 14.85 19.63
C ASP A 402 -20.14 15.67 20.00
N PRO A 403 -20.25 16.94 20.36
CA PRO A 403 -19.11 17.76 20.78
C PRO A 403 -18.52 17.27 22.09
N ARG A 404 -17.20 17.45 22.27
CA ARG A 404 -16.48 16.98 23.45
C ARG A 404 -15.61 18.07 24.04
N HIS A 405 -15.60 18.13 25.37
CA HIS A 405 -14.58 18.83 26.11
C HIS A 405 -13.49 17.83 26.52
N LEU A 406 -12.26 18.05 26.05
CA LEU A 406 -11.11 17.20 26.32
C LEU A 406 -10.15 17.91 27.29
N GLU A 407 -9.72 17.21 28.33
CA GLU A 407 -8.58 17.57 29.17
C GLU A 407 -7.32 16.91 28.63
N ILE A 408 -6.23 17.67 28.46
CA ILE A 408 -4.99 17.21 27.83
C ILE A 408 -3.86 17.24 28.87
N THR A 409 -3.16 16.13 28.98
CA THR A 409 -1.97 15.98 29.81
C THR A 409 -0.82 15.42 28.98
N TYR A 410 0.39 15.90 29.23
CA TYR A 410 1.60 15.45 28.55
C TYR A 410 2.51 14.70 29.51
N MET A 411 2.81 13.46 29.22
CA MET A 411 3.82 12.66 29.89
C MET A 411 5.04 12.65 28.96
N LEU A 412 5.98 13.53 29.20
CA LEU A 412 7.19 13.67 28.38
C LEU A 412 8.29 12.70 28.82
N PRO A 413 9.28 12.41 27.94
CA PRO A 413 10.46 11.64 28.32
C PRO A 413 11.23 12.33 29.47
N ASP A 414 12.00 11.55 30.22
CA ASP A 414 12.80 12.06 31.32
C ASP A 414 13.73 13.22 30.88
N GLY A 415 13.66 14.33 31.60
CA GLY A 415 14.44 15.53 31.33
C GLY A 415 13.87 16.45 30.25
N PHE A 416 12.79 16.07 29.55
CA PHE A 416 12.11 16.92 28.58
C PHE A 416 11.16 17.89 29.31
N GLU A 417 10.99 19.07 28.77
CA GLU A 417 10.10 20.13 29.29
C GLU A 417 9.02 20.50 28.29
N LEU A 418 7.79 20.68 28.75
CA LEU A 418 6.72 21.29 27.96
C LEU A 418 6.88 22.81 27.99
N ILE A 419 7.21 23.41 26.87
CA ILE A 419 7.33 24.86 26.71
C ILE A 419 5.99 25.50 26.35
N GLU A 420 5.25 24.84 25.44
CA GLU A 420 3.92 25.24 24.98
C GLU A 420 3.04 24.03 24.80
N GLY A 421 1.77 24.11 25.19
CA GLY A 421 0.80 23.03 24.98
C GLY A 421 -0.59 23.40 25.51
N ARG A 422 -1.60 22.78 24.93
CA ARG A 422 -2.98 22.96 25.36
C ARG A 422 -3.31 22.03 26.51
N LYS A 423 -4.04 22.55 27.50
CA LYS A 423 -4.59 21.73 28.62
C LYS A 423 -6.05 21.36 28.40
N HIS A 424 -6.78 22.11 27.61
CA HIS A 424 -8.20 21.90 27.35
C HIS A 424 -8.52 22.15 25.87
N LEU A 425 -9.46 21.40 25.34
CA LEU A 425 -9.93 21.50 23.98
C LEU A 425 -11.44 21.25 23.90
N ASN A 426 -12.17 22.16 23.26
CA ASN A 426 -13.55 21.92 22.85
C ASN A 426 -13.55 21.41 21.41
N LEU A 427 -13.75 20.11 21.25
CA LEU A 427 -13.82 19.47 19.94
C LEU A 427 -15.27 19.44 19.48
N LEU A 428 -15.62 20.33 18.56
CA LEU A 428 -16.93 20.38 17.94
C LEU A 428 -17.10 19.23 16.94
N HIS A 429 -18.30 19.02 16.45
CA HIS A 429 -18.55 18.12 15.31
C HIS A 429 -18.71 18.91 14.02
N ASP A 430 -18.54 18.24 12.90
CA ASP A 430 -18.71 18.85 11.59
C ASP A 430 -20.21 18.99 11.27
N THR A 431 -20.65 20.23 11.10
CA THR A 431 -22.04 20.59 10.74
C THR A 431 -22.11 21.29 9.39
N GLY A 432 -20.97 21.45 8.69
CA GLY A 432 -20.84 22.36 7.55
C GLY A 432 -20.70 23.84 7.95
N VAL A 433 -21.04 24.19 9.19
CA VAL A 433 -20.83 25.53 9.78
C VAL A 433 -19.70 25.50 10.81
N THR A 434 -19.63 24.42 11.63
CA THR A 434 -18.53 24.14 12.55
C THR A 434 -17.66 23.05 11.96
N SER A 435 -16.33 23.17 12.13
CA SER A 435 -15.40 22.12 11.75
C SER A 435 -15.29 21.07 12.86
N GLY A 436 -15.30 19.79 12.49
CA GLY A 436 -14.95 18.68 13.37
C GLY A 436 -13.44 18.54 13.61
N LYS A 437 -12.64 19.47 13.11
CA LYS A 437 -11.16 19.50 13.17
C LYS A 437 -10.70 20.60 14.11
N TYR A 438 -9.69 20.32 14.92
CA TYR A 438 -9.02 21.31 15.75
C TYR A 438 -7.52 21.12 15.72
N GLU A 439 -6.78 22.20 15.45
CA GLU A 439 -5.31 22.21 15.35
C GLU A 439 -4.68 23.06 16.45
N PHE A 440 -3.55 22.61 17.00
CA PHE A 440 -2.73 23.37 17.95
C PHE A 440 -1.28 22.90 17.93
N THR A 441 -0.39 23.76 18.37
CA THR A 441 1.04 23.46 18.49
C THR A 441 1.37 23.02 19.91
N VAL A 442 2.21 21.99 20.01
CA VAL A 442 2.93 21.62 21.23
C VAL A 442 4.41 21.90 20.99
N ARG A 443 5.07 22.59 21.91
CA ARG A 443 6.50 22.82 21.85
C ARG A 443 7.16 22.16 23.05
N VAL A 444 8.14 21.33 22.77
CA VAL A 444 8.94 20.66 23.80
C VAL A 444 10.39 21.09 23.71
N ARG A 445 11.10 21.06 24.83
CA ARG A 445 12.56 21.22 24.90
C ARG A 445 13.17 19.93 25.40
N ALA A 446 14.16 19.40 24.68
CA ALA A 446 14.92 18.26 25.15
C ALA A 446 15.83 18.64 26.32
N GLY A 447 16.04 17.70 27.23
CA GLY A 447 16.97 17.83 28.33
C GLY A 447 18.45 17.80 27.91
N ALA A 448 19.33 17.78 28.89
CA ALA A 448 20.78 17.70 28.67
C ALA A 448 21.24 16.33 28.12
N SER A 449 20.41 15.29 28.28
CA SER A 449 20.65 13.95 27.73
C SER A 449 19.45 13.53 26.89
N VAL A 450 19.72 13.10 25.67
CA VAL A 450 18.75 12.57 24.72
C VAL A 450 19.14 11.13 24.42
N GLN A 451 18.20 10.22 24.54
CA GLN A 451 18.39 8.81 24.16
C GLN A 451 18.20 8.64 22.65
N ALA A 452 18.67 7.53 22.06
CA ALA A 452 18.39 7.22 20.66
C ALA A 452 16.87 7.22 20.36
N HIS A 453 16.05 6.73 21.31
CA HIS A 453 14.58 6.78 21.24
C HIS A 453 14.03 7.39 22.52
N ASN A 454 13.23 8.45 22.37
CA ASN A 454 12.58 9.13 23.47
C ASN A 454 11.07 9.13 23.23
N ARG A 455 10.31 8.54 24.15
CA ARG A 455 8.87 8.35 23.99
C ARG A 455 8.11 9.09 25.07
N GLY A 456 7.31 10.05 24.68
CA GLY A 456 6.27 10.69 25.50
C GLY A 456 4.89 10.17 25.12
N VAL A 457 3.88 10.62 25.88
CA VAL A 457 2.47 10.31 25.60
C VAL A 457 1.64 11.57 25.85
N MET A 458 0.83 11.95 24.88
CA MET A 458 -0.25 12.90 25.07
C MET A 458 -1.51 12.13 25.46
N GLN A 459 -2.03 12.42 26.63
CA GLN A 459 -3.29 11.87 27.10
C GLN A 459 -4.39 12.89 26.94
N MET A 460 -5.53 12.50 26.37
CA MET A 460 -6.73 13.31 26.32
C MET A 460 -7.90 12.55 26.96
N VAL A 461 -8.58 13.19 27.90
CA VAL A 461 -9.72 12.62 28.64
C VAL A 461 -10.97 13.41 28.29
N ALA A 462 -12.00 12.73 27.81
CA ALA A 462 -13.30 13.35 27.56
C ALA A 462 -14.00 13.59 28.90
N GLN A 463 -14.27 14.85 29.24
CA GLN A 463 -14.87 15.24 30.50
C GLN A 463 -16.24 14.60 30.68
N GLY A 464 -16.48 14.02 31.86
CA GLY A 464 -17.72 13.33 32.20
C GLY A 464 -17.90 11.96 31.52
N ARG A 465 -16.87 11.44 30.84
CA ARG A 465 -16.91 10.12 30.18
C ARG A 465 -15.68 9.28 30.53
N PRO A 466 -15.79 7.93 30.52
CA PRO A 466 -14.64 7.05 30.73
C PRO A 466 -13.72 6.94 29.53
N THR A 467 -13.77 7.89 28.60
CA THR A 467 -13.04 7.87 27.34
C THR A 467 -11.67 8.50 27.54
N VAL A 468 -10.62 7.73 27.31
CA VAL A 468 -9.23 8.17 27.33
C VAL A 468 -8.57 7.88 25.98
N ILE A 469 -7.90 8.89 25.45
CA ILE A 469 -7.04 8.81 24.25
C ILE A 469 -5.59 8.83 24.73
N LEU A 470 -4.78 7.90 24.28
CA LEU A 470 -3.34 7.89 24.49
C LEU A 470 -2.64 7.95 23.13
N ALA A 471 -2.01 9.06 22.83
CA ALA A 471 -1.27 9.29 21.60
C ALA A 471 0.23 9.41 21.92
N PRO A 472 1.06 8.40 21.59
CA PRO A 472 2.51 8.48 21.75
C PRO A 472 3.12 9.61 20.93
N ILE A 473 4.10 10.31 21.51
CA ILE A 473 4.93 11.32 20.85
C ILE A 473 6.35 10.79 20.84
N LEU A 474 6.98 10.77 19.67
CA LEU A 474 8.30 10.17 19.46
C LEU A 474 9.34 11.25 19.12
N PHE A 475 10.55 11.07 19.66
CA PHE A 475 11.72 11.87 19.32
C PHE A 475 12.94 10.96 19.17
N LEU A 476 13.76 11.22 18.16
CA LEU A 476 15.03 10.51 17.92
C LEU A 476 16.21 11.42 18.28
N GLY A 477 17.18 10.85 19.00
CA GLY A 477 18.39 11.56 19.40
C GLY A 477 19.60 11.30 18.51
#